data_699773fd9b780689cb88ff1f666abd6f
#
_entry.id   699773fd9b780689cb88ff1f666abd6f
#
_cell.length_a   1.000
_cell.length_b   1.000
_cell.length_c   1.000
_cell.angle_alpha   90.00
_cell.angle_beta   90.00
_cell.angle_gamma   90.00
#
_symmetry.space_group_name_H-M   'P 1'
#
loop_
_entity.id
_entity.type
_entity.pdbx_description
1 polymer ?
#
loop_
_entity_poly.entity_id
_entity_poly.type
_entity_poly.pdbx_seq_one_letter_code
_entity_poly.pdbx_strand_id
1 'polypeptide(L)'
;MTKTKRTGGMVLGILFIGLCVSFLRLSQFGVDPFSAMNLGISGFIGWSFGTWQLLVNAIILVVVFFQARSCIGAGTIINMVFVGYIADFICYVANDVAQIQMNLPLRILALLLAQLMASMGVALYMVADMGIAPYDSVAIIIEKLTHQKIPFHKARILSDVVVVIIGIIFATASGAGIWSVVGIGTIINACFNGPLIQFFKTKLETFYL
;
A
#
# COMPACT_ATOMS: atom_id res chain seq x y z
N MET A 1 -0.28 22.14 -12.92
CA MET A 1 -1.07 21.05 -13.53
C MET A 1 -2.53 21.44 -13.72
N THR A 2 -3.16 21.08 -14.86
CA THR A 2 -4.63 21.22 -15.04
C THR A 2 -5.38 20.22 -14.18
N LYS A 3 -6.63 20.52 -13.81
CA LYS A 3 -7.48 19.64 -12.98
C LYS A 3 -7.58 18.22 -13.58
N THR A 4 -7.74 18.12 -14.89
CA THR A 4 -7.83 16.84 -15.62
C THR A 4 -6.56 16.01 -15.48
N LYS A 5 -5.37 16.62 -15.60
CA LYS A 5 -4.09 15.92 -15.42
C LYS A 5 -3.89 15.43 -13.97
N ARG A 6 -4.31 16.25 -12.98
CA ARG A 6 -4.29 15.85 -11.56
C ARG A 6 -5.18 14.63 -11.31
N THR A 7 -6.43 14.67 -11.79
CA THR A 7 -7.36 13.54 -11.64
C THR A 7 -6.84 12.29 -12.34
N GLY A 8 -6.34 12.42 -13.57
CA GLY A 8 -5.75 11.28 -14.31
C GLY A 8 -4.55 10.68 -13.58
N GLY A 9 -3.63 11.50 -13.09
CA GLY A 9 -2.47 11.05 -12.31
C GLY A 9 -2.87 10.34 -11.01
N MET A 10 -3.87 10.87 -10.30
CA MET A 10 -4.42 10.25 -9.09
C MET A 10 -5.02 8.87 -9.39
N VAL A 11 -5.91 8.77 -10.40
CA VAL A 11 -6.57 7.49 -10.76
C VAL A 11 -5.54 6.46 -11.20
N LEU A 12 -4.60 6.84 -12.08
CA LEU A 12 -3.55 5.95 -12.54
C LEU A 12 -2.64 5.50 -11.39
N GLY A 13 -2.31 6.42 -10.48
CA GLY A 13 -1.54 6.11 -9.28
C GLY A 13 -2.22 5.08 -8.39
N ILE A 14 -3.52 5.24 -8.14
CA ILE A 14 -4.31 4.30 -7.33
C ILE A 14 -4.43 2.93 -8.01
N LEU A 15 -4.62 2.88 -9.33
CA LEU A 15 -4.59 1.63 -10.09
C LEU A 15 -3.25 0.92 -9.95
N PHE A 16 -2.13 1.64 -10.06
CA PHE A 16 -0.80 1.05 -9.90
C PHE A 16 -0.57 0.52 -8.48
N ILE A 17 -1.08 1.21 -7.45
CA ILE A 17 -1.00 0.71 -6.07
C ILE A 17 -1.82 -0.57 -5.91
N GLY A 18 -3.04 -0.63 -6.44
CA GLY A 18 -3.86 -1.85 -6.41
C GLY A 18 -3.20 -3.03 -7.14
N LEU A 19 -2.61 -2.78 -8.32
CA LEU A 19 -1.83 -3.78 -9.06
C LEU A 19 -0.56 -4.21 -8.30
N CYS A 20 0.13 -3.27 -7.65
CA CYS A 20 1.27 -3.60 -6.80
C CYS A 20 0.88 -4.61 -5.71
N VAL A 21 -0.18 -4.33 -4.95
CA VAL A 21 -0.65 -5.22 -3.88
C VAL A 21 -1.02 -6.60 -4.46
N SER A 22 -1.68 -6.65 -5.62
CA SER A 22 -2.00 -7.90 -6.31
C SER A 22 -0.75 -8.70 -6.66
N PHE A 23 0.22 -8.06 -7.30
CA PHE A 23 1.46 -8.75 -7.72
C PHE A 23 2.34 -9.16 -6.54
N LEU A 24 2.38 -8.39 -5.46
CA LEU A 24 3.04 -8.84 -4.22
C LEU A 24 2.40 -10.11 -3.66
N ARG A 25 1.06 -10.15 -3.60
CA ARG A 25 0.32 -11.34 -3.17
C ARG A 25 0.58 -12.55 -4.07
N LEU A 26 0.53 -12.37 -5.40
CA LEU A 26 0.78 -13.42 -6.39
C LEU A 26 2.24 -13.89 -6.38
N SER A 27 3.19 -13.02 -6.09
CA SER A 27 4.61 -13.38 -6.01
C SER A 27 4.90 -14.38 -4.90
N GLN A 28 4.10 -14.38 -3.82
CA GLN A 28 4.29 -15.19 -2.61
C GLN A 28 5.67 -15.00 -1.95
N PHE A 29 6.32 -13.86 -2.19
CA PHE A 29 7.58 -13.47 -1.54
C PHE A 29 7.37 -12.50 -0.38
N GLY A 30 6.12 -12.37 0.09
CA GLY A 30 5.70 -11.40 1.09
C GLY A 30 5.14 -10.13 0.45
N VAL A 31 4.44 -9.34 1.25
CA VAL A 31 3.76 -8.11 0.82
C VAL A 31 4.31 -6.89 1.55
N ASP A 32 3.83 -5.70 1.21
CA ASP A 32 4.17 -4.48 1.95
C ASP A 32 3.64 -4.55 3.41
N PRO A 33 4.23 -3.76 4.33
CA PRO A 33 3.90 -3.81 5.76
C PRO A 33 2.41 -3.67 6.08
N PHE A 34 1.72 -2.71 5.46
CA PHE A 34 0.29 -2.49 5.71
C PHE A 34 -0.58 -3.62 5.17
N SER A 35 -0.24 -4.12 3.98
CA SER A 35 -0.91 -5.30 3.41
C SER A 35 -0.66 -6.56 4.24
N ALA A 36 0.53 -6.72 4.84
CA ALA A 36 0.83 -7.85 5.72
C ALA A 36 -0.11 -7.90 6.93
N MET A 37 -0.33 -6.76 7.58
CA MET A 37 -1.32 -6.67 8.67
C MET A 37 -2.72 -7.02 8.20
N ASN A 38 -3.15 -6.42 7.09
CA ASN A 38 -4.50 -6.61 6.58
C ASN A 38 -4.75 -8.05 6.12
N LEU A 39 -3.78 -8.70 5.48
CA LEU A 39 -3.87 -10.11 5.09
C LEU A 39 -3.91 -11.04 6.31
N GLY A 40 -3.05 -10.78 7.30
CA GLY A 40 -3.03 -11.57 8.54
C GLY A 40 -4.38 -11.54 9.25
N ILE A 41 -4.93 -10.33 9.46
CA ILE A 41 -6.20 -10.18 10.17
C ILE A 41 -7.37 -10.68 9.31
N SER A 42 -7.46 -10.32 8.03
CA SER A 42 -8.55 -10.76 7.16
C SER A 42 -8.60 -12.29 7.03
N GLY A 43 -7.44 -12.93 6.94
CA GLY A 43 -7.33 -14.39 6.96
C GLY A 43 -7.80 -15.00 8.28
N PHE A 44 -7.50 -14.38 9.43
CA PHE A 44 -7.93 -14.84 10.74
C PHE A 44 -9.46 -14.74 10.93
N ILE A 45 -10.08 -13.64 10.50
CA ILE A 45 -11.53 -13.42 10.64
C ILE A 45 -12.36 -13.98 9.48
N GLY A 46 -11.73 -14.47 8.41
CA GLY A 46 -12.41 -15.03 7.24
C GLY A 46 -13.09 -13.99 6.33
N TRP A 47 -12.62 -12.74 6.35
CA TRP A 47 -13.13 -11.67 5.48
C TRP A 47 -12.25 -11.51 4.23
N SER A 48 -12.82 -10.89 3.17
CA SER A 48 -11.98 -10.50 2.02
C SER A 48 -10.97 -9.42 2.45
N PHE A 49 -9.79 -9.45 1.85
CA PHE A 49 -8.74 -8.45 2.10
C PHE A 49 -9.25 -7.02 1.86
N GLY A 50 -9.95 -6.81 0.73
CA GLY A 50 -10.47 -5.47 0.38
C GLY A 50 -11.47 -4.94 1.40
N THR A 51 -12.40 -5.78 1.87
CA THR A 51 -13.40 -5.39 2.88
C THR A 51 -12.75 -5.05 4.22
N TRP A 52 -11.80 -5.87 4.67
CA TRP A 52 -11.07 -5.60 5.91
C TRP A 52 -10.21 -4.33 5.78
N GLN A 53 -9.47 -4.19 4.69
CA GLN A 53 -8.64 -3.01 4.44
C GLN A 53 -9.47 -1.72 4.38
N LEU A 54 -10.66 -1.77 3.78
CA LEU A 54 -11.58 -0.64 3.77
C LEU A 54 -11.98 -0.22 5.19
N LEU A 55 -12.32 -1.18 6.05
CA LEU A 55 -12.68 -0.91 7.45
C LEU A 55 -11.52 -0.28 8.22
N VAL A 56 -10.32 -0.86 8.12
CA VAL A 56 -9.12 -0.32 8.78
C VAL A 56 -8.81 1.09 8.30
N ASN A 57 -8.85 1.32 6.98
CA ASN A 57 -8.66 2.66 6.43
C ASN A 57 -9.73 3.65 6.91
N ALA A 58 -10.99 3.22 7.07
CA ALA A 58 -12.05 4.07 7.63
C ALA A 58 -11.75 4.47 9.08
N ILE A 59 -11.27 3.53 9.91
CA ILE A 59 -10.85 3.81 11.28
C ILE A 59 -9.68 4.80 11.31
N ILE A 60 -8.65 4.57 10.48
CA ILE A 60 -7.50 5.48 10.38
C ILE A 60 -7.96 6.85 9.89
N LEU A 61 -8.89 6.92 8.92
CA LEU A 61 -9.40 8.18 8.38
C LEU A 61 -10.09 9.03 9.44
N VAL A 62 -10.78 8.42 10.42
CA VAL A 62 -11.34 9.16 11.57
C VAL A 62 -10.22 9.85 12.36
N VAL A 63 -9.11 9.15 12.63
CA VAL A 63 -7.96 9.75 13.32
C VAL A 63 -7.34 10.86 12.47
N VAL A 64 -7.15 10.63 11.16
CA VAL A 64 -6.62 11.64 10.22
C VAL A 64 -7.50 12.87 10.17
N PHE A 65 -8.82 12.71 10.21
CA PHE A 65 -9.77 13.83 10.20
C PHE A 65 -9.56 14.79 11.38
N PHE A 66 -9.27 14.26 12.57
CA PHE A 66 -9.03 15.10 13.75
C PHE A 66 -7.60 15.65 13.82
N GLN A 67 -6.59 14.91 13.35
CA GLN A 67 -5.18 15.25 13.54
C GLN A 67 -4.50 15.88 12.32
N ALA A 68 -4.90 15.50 11.10
CA ALA A 68 -4.25 15.88 9.86
C ALA A 68 -5.25 16.05 8.71
N ARG A 69 -6.30 16.83 8.90
CA ARG A 69 -7.38 17.03 7.94
C ARG A 69 -6.91 17.50 6.55
N SER A 70 -5.78 18.21 6.49
CA SER A 70 -5.16 18.64 5.22
C SER A 70 -4.71 17.48 4.33
N CYS A 71 -4.51 16.28 4.89
CA CYS A 71 -4.16 15.07 4.14
C CYS A 71 -5.36 14.44 3.43
N ILE A 72 -6.60 14.86 3.77
CA ILE A 72 -7.84 14.26 3.22
C ILE A 72 -8.22 14.96 1.93
N GLY A 73 -8.39 14.17 0.87
CA GLY A 73 -8.87 14.65 -0.43
C GLY A 73 -9.63 13.55 -1.17
N ALA A 74 -10.02 13.85 -2.41
CA ALA A 74 -10.72 12.87 -3.25
C ALA A 74 -9.88 11.60 -3.46
N GLY A 75 -8.57 11.75 -3.63
CA GLY A 75 -7.63 10.62 -3.76
C GLY A 75 -7.61 9.73 -2.52
N THR A 76 -7.74 10.29 -1.32
CA THR A 76 -7.81 9.53 -0.06
C THR A 76 -9.00 8.56 -0.09
N ILE A 77 -10.17 9.05 -0.43
CA ILE A 77 -11.41 8.24 -0.46
C ILE A 77 -11.34 7.18 -1.55
N ILE A 78 -10.90 7.56 -2.75
CA ILE A 78 -10.78 6.63 -3.88
C ILE A 78 -9.74 5.54 -3.58
N ASN A 79 -8.57 5.91 -3.04
CA ASN A 79 -7.56 4.94 -2.63
C ASN A 79 -8.10 3.96 -1.59
N MET A 80 -8.72 4.47 -0.53
CA MET A 80 -9.29 3.67 0.55
C MET A 80 -10.30 2.63 0.05
N VAL A 81 -11.18 3.03 -0.89
CA VAL A 81 -12.24 2.15 -1.42
C VAL A 81 -11.68 1.16 -2.43
N PHE A 82 -10.85 1.59 -3.37
CA PHE A 82 -10.56 0.79 -4.56
C PHE A 82 -9.31 -0.08 -4.46
N VAL A 83 -8.26 0.31 -3.73
CA VAL A 83 -6.99 -0.45 -3.72
C VAL A 83 -7.18 -1.90 -3.29
N GLY A 84 -7.91 -2.13 -2.18
CA GLY A 84 -8.12 -3.48 -1.68
C GLY A 84 -8.98 -4.35 -2.62
N TYR A 85 -10.06 -3.76 -3.18
CA TYR A 85 -10.91 -4.50 -4.12
C TYR A 85 -10.25 -4.76 -5.47
N ILE A 86 -9.41 -3.84 -5.97
CA ILE A 86 -8.57 -4.09 -7.15
C ILE A 86 -7.66 -5.27 -6.87
N ALA A 87 -7.02 -5.31 -5.71
CA ALA A 87 -6.13 -6.39 -5.33
C ALA A 87 -6.86 -7.74 -5.25
N ASP A 88 -8.03 -7.78 -4.63
CA ASP A 88 -8.85 -9.00 -4.54
C ASP A 88 -9.32 -9.46 -5.93
N PHE A 89 -9.79 -8.53 -6.77
CA PHE A 89 -10.25 -8.83 -8.12
C PHE A 89 -9.14 -9.43 -9.00
N ILE A 90 -7.96 -8.81 -9.01
CA ILE A 90 -6.83 -9.30 -9.82
C ILE A 90 -6.35 -10.67 -9.32
N CYS A 91 -6.27 -10.87 -7.99
CA CYS A 91 -5.91 -12.17 -7.44
C CYS A 91 -6.96 -13.25 -7.78
N TYR A 92 -8.25 -12.92 -7.71
CA TYR A 92 -9.32 -13.81 -8.13
C TYR A 92 -9.20 -14.19 -9.62
N VAL A 93 -9.01 -13.20 -10.49
CA VAL A 93 -8.85 -13.46 -11.93
C VAL A 93 -7.62 -14.34 -12.20
N ALA A 94 -6.50 -14.09 -11.54
CA ALA A 94 -5.27 -14.85 -11.75
C ALA A 94 -5.38 -16.30 -11.24
N ASN A 95 -5.94 -16.50 -10.04
CA ASN A 95 -5.95 -17.81 -9.37
C ASN A 95 -7.16 -18.66 -9.78
N ASP A 96 -8.36 -18.06 -9.81
CA ASP A 96 -9.62 -18.83 -9.94
C ASP A 96 -10.09 -18.87 -11.39
N VAL A 97 -9.97 -17.76 -12.14
CA VAL A 97 -10.45 -17.69 -13.53
C VAL A 97 -9.40 -18.19 -14.51
N ALA A 98 -8.21 -17.58 -14.50
CA ALA A 98 -7.12 -17.90 -15.42
C ALA A 98 -6.26 -19.08 -14.94
N GLN A 99 -6.37 -19.47 -13.67
CA GLN A 99 -5.63 -20.57 -13.04
C GLN A 99 -4.12 -20.53 -13.34
N ILE A 100 -3.54 -19.33 -13.25
CA ILE A 100 -2.14 -19.09 -13.61
C ILE A 100 -1.25 -19.85 -12.61
N GLN A 101 -0.46 -20.78 -13.12
CA GLN A 101 0.54 -21.48 -12.32
C GLN A 101 1.73 -20.53 -12.06
N MET A 102 1.81 -20.02 -10.83
CA MET A 102 2.87 -19.09 -10.41
C MET A 102 4.19 -19.85 -10.18
N ASN A 103 4.90 -20.15 -11.28
CA ASN A 103 6.25 -20.69 -11.23
C ASN A 103 7.28 -19.62 -10.81
N LEU A 104 8.48 -20.04 -10.43
CA LEU A 104 9.50 -19.14 -9.90
C LEU A 104 9.81 -17.92 -10.79
N PRO A 105 9.98 -18.05 -12.12
CA PRO A 105 10.18 -16.88 -12.99
C PRO A 105 9.02 -15.88 -12.96
N LEU A 106 7.77 -16.34 -12.97
CA LEU A 106 6.58 -15.48 -12.89
C LEU A 106 6.47 -14.80 -11.52
N ARG A 107 6.83 -15.49 -10.45
CA ARG A 107 6.85 -14.91 -9.09
C ARG A 107 7.90 -13.79 -8.99
N ILE A 108 9.10 -14.00 -9.55
CA ILE A 108 10.14 -12.96 -9.59
C ILE A 108 9.67 -11.78 -10.44
N LEU A 109 9.10 -12.03 -11.61
CA LEU A 109 8.56 -10.97 -12.47
C LEU A 109 7.46 -10.18 -11.76
N ALA A 110 6.53 -10.87 -11.08
CA ALA A 110 5.47 -10.23 -10.30
C ALA A 110 6.05 -9.33 -9.19
N LEU A 111 7.08 -9.78 -8.47
CA LEU A 111 7.75 -8.97 -7.44
C LEU A 111 8.40 -7.71 -8.02
N LEU A 112 9.10 -7.83 -9.16
CA LEU A 112 9.74 -6.68 -9.82
C LEU A 112 8.71 -5.67 -10.33
N LEU A 113 7.64 -6.15 -10.97
CA LEU A 113 6.54 -5.30 -11.43
C LEU A 113 5.83 -4.62 -10.26
N ALA A 114 5.59 -5.35 -9.17
CA ALA A 114 5.01 -4.79 -7.96
C ALA A 114 5.84 -3.63 -7.42
N GLN A 115 7.17 -3.78 -7.33
CA GLN A 115 8.06 -2.75 -6.82
C GLN A 115 8.04 -1.48 -7.69
N LEU A 116 8.03 -1.63 -9.02
CA LEU A 116 7.92 -0.50 -9.94
C LEU A 116 6.56 0.19 -9.83
N MET A 117 5.47 -0.59 -9.79
CA MET A 117 4.11 -0.06 -9.68
C MET A 117 3.85 0.61 -8.32
N ALA A 118 4.39 0.07 -7.21
CA ALA A 118 4.34 0.71 -5.91
C ALA A 118 4.92 2.12 -5.97
N SER A 119 6.16 2.21 -6.41
CA SER A 119 6.93 3.46 -6.39
C SER A 119 6.35 4.50 -7.36
N MET A 120 5.99 4.08 -8.56
CA MET A 120 5.40 4.96 -9.58
C MET A 120 3.96 5.37 -9.20
N GLY A 121 3.17 4.45 -8.65
CA GLY A 121 1.81 4.71 -8.19
C GLY A 121 1.77 5.76 -7.09
N VAL A 122 2.62 5.59 -6.06
CA VAL A 122 2.75 6.55 -4.97
C VAL A 122 3.24 7.91 -5.48
N ALA A 123 4.25 7.95 -6.34
CA ALA A 123 4.75 9.20 -6.91
C ALA A 123 3.67 9.95 -7.70
N LEU A 124 2.88 9.24 -8.52
CA LEU A 124 1.79 9.82 -9.31
C LEU A 124 0.72 10.45 -8.43
N TYR A 125 0.22 9.76 -7.39
CA TYR A 125 -0.83 10.34 -6.56
C TYR A 125 -0.30 11.47 -5.67
N MET A 126 0.98 11.42 -5.24
CA MET A 126 1.61 12.51 -4.50
C MET A 126 1.73 13.78 -5.36
N VAL A 127 2.20 13.65 -6.62
CA VAL A 127 2.28 14.78 -7.56
C VAL A 127 0.90 15.31 -7.95
N ALA A 128 -0.11 14.46 -7.99
CA ALA A 128 -1.50 14.87 -8.22
C ALA A 128 -2.03 15.78 -7.09
N ASP A 129 -1.50 15.66 -5.87
CA ASP A 129 -1.87 16.49 -4.71
C ASP A 129 -3.40 16.56 -4.50
N MET A 130 -4.05 15.39 -4.48
CA MET A 130 -5.50 15.23 -4.31
C MET A 130 -5.87 14.44 -3.04
N GLY A 131 -4.97 14.40 -2.07
CA GLY A 131 -5.09 13.68 -0.81
C GLY A 131 -4.10 12.52 -0.71
N ILE A 132 -3.87 12.05 0.50
CA ILE A 132 -2.88 11.01 0.83
C ILE A 132 -3.65 9.79 1.35
N ALA A 133 -3.15 8.58 1.09
CA ALA A 133 -3.73 7.36 1.63
C ALA A 133 -3.81 7.42 3.18
N PRO A 134 -4.87 6.92 3.81
CA PRO A 134 -5.04 7.02 5.26
C PRO A 134 -3.83 6.50 6.04
N TYR A 135 -3.31 5.33 5.67
CA TYR A 135 -2.15 4.75 6.33
C TYR A 135 -0.87 5.61 6.17
N ASP A 136 -0.66 6.22 4.99
CA ASP A 136 0.50 7.09 4.77
C ASP A 136 0.45 8.36 5.64
N SER A 137 -0.76 8.80 6.00
CA SER A 137 -0.98 9.93 6.91
C SER A 137 -0.57 9.63 8.36
N VAL A 138 -0.49 8.36 8.77
CA VAL A 138 -0.13 7.96 10.15
C VAL A 138 1.27 8.48 10.51
N ALA A 139 2.24 8.35 9.60
CA ALA A 139 3.60 8.85 9.83
C ALA A 139 3.64 10.38 9.98
N ILE A 140 2.81 11.11 9.22
CA ILE A 140 2.66 12.57 9.33
C ILE A 140 2.06 12.95 10.69
N ILE A 141 1.08 12.19 11.17
CA ILE A 141 0.47 12.41 12.47
C ILE A 141 1.48 12.18 13.59
N ILE A 142 2.25 11.10 13.54
CA ILE A 142 3.29 10.81 14.53
C ILE A 142 4.32 11.93 14.56
N GLU A 143 4.83 12.39 13.41
CA GLU A 143 5.77 13.50 13.31
C GLU A 143 5.20 14.79 13.94
N LYS A 144 3.94 15.12 13.65
CA LYS A 144 3.24 16.29 14.21
C LYS A 144 3.06 16.18 15.73
N LEU A 145 2.56 15.03 16.23
CA LEU A 145 2.31 14.82 17.65
C LEU A 145 3.60 14.79 18.48
N THR A 146 4.70 14.37 17.89
CA THR A 146 6.01 14.37 18.55
C THR A 146 6.76 15.71 18.40
N HIS A 147 6.10 16.76 17.90
CA HIS A 147 6.73 18.06 17.61
C HIS A 147 8.04 17.92 16.81
N GLN A 148 8.04 17.10 15.77
CA GLN A 148 9.17 16.78 14.89
C GLN A 148 10.36 16.05 15.56
N LYS A 149 10.21 15.60 16.81
CA LYS A 149 11.25 14.79 17.48
C LYS A 149 11.45 13.45 16.75
N ILE A 150 10.37 12.88 16.20
CA ILE A 150 10.41 11.71 15.35
C ILE A 150 10.10 12.18 13.92
N PRO A 151 11.11 12.32 13.04
CA PRO A 151 10.88 12.76 11.67
C PRO A 151 10.10 11.70 10.87
N PHE A 152 9.42 12.14 9.80
CA PHE A 152 8.52 11.32 8.97
C PHE A 152 9.08 9.92 8.63
N HIS A 153 10.35 9.83 8.19
CA HIS A 153 10.94 8.55 7.81
C HIS A 153 11.06 7.56 8.98
N LYS A 154 11.37 8.05 10.20
CA LYS A 154 11.43 7.20 11.41
C LYS A 154 10.03 6.82 11.88
N ALA A 155 9.07 7.76 11.81
CA ALA A 155 7.68 7.50 12.10
C ALA A 155 7.09 6.42 11.17
N ARG A 156 7.45 6.47 9.87
CA ARG A 156 7.05 5.47 8.88
C ARG A 156 7.61 4.09 9.22
N ILE A 157 8.91 3.98 9.48
CA ILE A 157 9.53 2.70 9.87
C ILE A 157 8.88 2.16 11.14
N LEU A 158 8.62 3.00 12.14
CA LEU A 158 7.98 2.58 13.38
C LEU A 158 6.57 2.01 13.12
N SER A 159 5.74 2.71 12.35
CA SER A 159 4.41 2.22 11.99
C SER A 159 4.48 0.94 11.16
N ASP A 160 5.42 0.83 10.22
CA ASP A 160 5.60 -0.37 9.41
C ASP A 160 6.00 -1.59 10.25
N VAL A 161 6.90 -1.42 11.22
CA VAL A 161 7.29 -2.50 12.16
C VAL A 161 6.07 -2.94 13.00
N VAL A 162 5.30 -2.01 13.53
CA VAL A 162 4.13 -2.33 14.36
C VAL A 162 3.10 -3.13 13.55
N VAL A 163 2.75 -2.68 12.35
CA VAL A 163 1.74 -3.37 11.53
C VAL A 163 2.23 -4.73 11.04
N VAL A 164 3.53 -4.90 10.74
CA VAL A 164 4.11 -6.20 10.41
C VAL A 164 3.99 -7.18 11.57
N ILE A 165 4.31 -6.74 12.79
CA ILE A 165 4.17 -7.59 13.99
C ILE A 165 2.71 -8.03 14.17
N ILE A 166 1.76 -7.11 14.02
CA ILE A 166 0.33 -7.45 14.08
C ILE A 166 -0.02 -8.47 12.99
N GLY A 167 0.42 -8.24 11.76
CA GLY A 167 0.19 -9.17 10.64
C GLY A 167 0.72 -10.58 10.91
N ILE A 168 1.93 -10.70 11.46
CA ILE A 168 2.55 -11.98 11.84
C ILE A 168 1.71 -12.68 12.93
N ILE A 169 1.30 -11.97 13.98
CA ILE A 169 0.50 -12.54 15.07
C ILE A 169 -0.78 -13.16 14.52
N PHE A 170 -1.54 -12.44 13.71
CA PHE A 170 -2.80 -12.93 13.16
C PHE A 170 -2.61 -13.99 12.07
N ALA A 171 -1.59 -13.89 11.22
CA ALA A 171 -1.29 -14.92 10.23
C ALA A 171 -0.90 -16.25 10.91
N THR A 172 -0.12 -16.21 11.99
CA THR A 172 0.19 -17.41 12.77
C THR A 172 -1.01 -17.97 13.50
N ALA A 173 -1.87 -17.10 14.07
CA ALA A 173 -3.10 -17.50 14.75
C ALA A 173 -4.11 -18.15 13.80
N SER A 174 -4.15 -17.76 12.52
CA SER A 174 -4.98 -18.37 11.48
C SER A 174 -4.43 -19.70 10.93
N GLY A 175 -3.20 -20.09 11.33
CA GLY A 175 -2.53 -21.28 10.79
C GLY A 175 -1.84 -21.06 9.43
N ALA A 176 -1.89 -19.86 8.85
CA ALA A 176 -1.27 -19.56 7.56
C ALA A 176 0.27 -19.47 7.61
N GLY A 177 0.83 -19.24 8.79
CA GLY A 177 2.27 -19.10 8.99
C GLY A 177 2.84 -17.74 8.59
N ILE A 178 4.03 -17.42 9.10
CA ILE A 178 4.67 -16.11 8.92
C ILE A 178 4.96 -15.81 7.45
N TRP A 179 5.39 -16.82 6.71
CA TRP A 179 5.80 -16.68 5.30
C TRP A 179 4.66 -16.38 4.33
N SER A 180 3.40 -16.46 4.79
CA SER A 180 2.25 -16.06 3.98
C SER A 180 2.12 -14.54 3.83
N VAL A 181 2.66 -13.76 4.77
CA VAL A 181 2.52 -12.30 4.80
C VAL A 181 3.87 -11.57 4.76
N VAL A 182 4.92 -12.13 5.34
CA VAL A 182 6.26 -11.53 5.41
C VAL A 182 7.27 -12.39 4.67
N GLY A 183 8.10 -11.78 3.85
CA GLY A 183 9.12 -12.47 3.10
C GLY A 183 10.17 -11.51 2.52
N ILE A 184 10.98 -12.00 1.60
CA ILE A 184 12.02 -11.20 0.94
C ILE A 184 11.43 -9.99 0.21
N GLY A 185 10.22 -10.13 -0.36
CA GLY A 185 9.49 -9.03 -1.00
C GLY A 185 9.13 -7.91 -0.03
N THR A 186 8.79 -8.24 1.23
CA THR A 186 8.53 -7.25 2.28
C THR A 186 9.79 -6.43 2.57
N ILE A 187 10.95 -7.08 2.65
CA ILE A 187 12.24 -6.43 2.89
C ILE A 187 12.62 -5.54 1.70
N ILE A 188 12.49 -6.06 0.47
CA ILE A 188 12.76 -5.30 -0.75
C ILE A 188 11.86 -4.06 -0.81
N ASN A 189 10.56 -4.21 -0.55
CA ASN A 189 9.62 -3.10 -0.55
C ASN A 189 10.01 -2.06 0.50
N ALA A 190 10.29 -2.46 1.73
CA ALA A 190 10.68 -1.55 2.80
C ALA A 190 11.98 -0.78 2.49
N CYS A 191 12.96 -1.42 1.87
CA CYS A 191 14.26 -0.80 1.56
C CYS A 191 14.24 0.09 0.32
N PHE A 192 13.57 -0.36 -0.75
CA PHE A 192 13.68 0.27 -2.07
C PHE A 192 12.51 1.18 -2.44
N ASN A 193 11.33 1.01 -1.81
CA ASN A 193 10.16 1.80 -2.17
C ASN A 193 10.39 3.31 -1.97
N GLY A 194 10.94 3.72 -0.82
CA GLY A 194 11.21 5.13 -0.52
C GLY A 194 12.11 5.83 -1.55
N PRO A 195 13.34 5.32 -1.81
CA PRO A 195 14.22 5.88 -2.83
C PRO A 195 13.62 5.92 -4.24
N LEU A 196 12.90 4.88 -4.64
CA LEU A 196 12.25 4.82 -5.96
C LEU A 196 11.08 5.80 -6.07
N ILE A 197 10.27 5.97 -5.02
CA ILE A 197 9.22 6.99 -4.98
C ILE A 197 9.83 8.37 -5.19
N GLN A 198 10.90 8.69 -4.48
CA GLN A 198 11.57 9.98 -4.63
C GLN A 198 12.09 10.19 -6.05
N PHE A 199 12.70 9.18 -6.64
CA PHE A 199 13.18 9.23 -8.03
C PHE A 199 12.03 9.52 -9.01
N PHE A 200 10.94 8.75 -8.96
CA PHE A 200 9.80 8.95 -9.84
C PHE A 200 9.10 10.28 -9.58
N LYS A 201 8.94 10.68 -8.33
CA LYS A 201 8.35 11.97 -7.95
C LYS A 201 9.11 13.14 -8.58
N THR A 202 10.44 13.18 -8.43
CA THR A 202 11.27 14.25 -9.03
C THR A 202 11.15 14.27 -10.55
N LYS A 203 11.12 13.11 -11.20
CA LYS A 203 10.94 13.03 -12.66
C LYS A 203 9.55 13.52 -13.10
N LEU A 204 8.51 13.14 -12.39
CA LEU A 204 7.15 13.56 -12.69
C LEU A 204 6.93 15.06 -12.42
N GLU A 205 7.48 15.60 -11.35
CA GLU A 205 7.44 17.04 -11.07
C GLU A 205 8.10 17.84 -12.22
N THR A 206 9.25 17.38 -12.73
CA THR A 206 9.92 18.03 -13.88
C THR A 206 9.09 17.92 -15.17
N PHE A 207 8.32 16.84 -15.35
CA PHE A 207 7.48 16.65 -16.54
C PHE A 207 6.16 17.44 -16.48
N TYR A 208 5.66 17.70 -15.29
CA TYR A 208 4.37 18.38 -15.06
C TYR A 208 4.52 19.88 -14.78
N LEU A 209 5.72 20.37 -14.47
CA LEU A 209 6.05 21.79 -14.38
C LEU A 209 6.32 22.38 -15.77
#